data_7a888dc5c6bddc4fc95f96be14331c53
#
_entry.id   7a888dc5c6bddc4fc95f96be14331c53
#
_cell.length_a   1.000
_cell.length_b   1.000
_cell.length_c   1.000
_cell.angle_alpha   90.00
_cell.angle_beta   90.00
_cell.angle_gamma   90.00
#
_symmetry.space_group_name_H-M   'P 1'
#
loop_
_entity.id
_entity.type
_entity.pdbx_description
1 polymer ?
#
loop_
_entity_poly.entity_id
_entity_poly.type
_entity_poly.pdbx_seq_one_letter_code
_entity_poly.pdbx_strand_id
1 'polypeptide(L)'
;MLDSGAVGRATLLKSNTYGPSQPKAWMYDVRRNYGPIGEVNSHDFDTLRWYAGSEVKMIHAVGHNFRSPEVAAEYPDYYDTCSVLLEFENGIVGVITGAQYVAYGYDARAEILGTDGIIRVGAQQANTAEVVTRDQKIVTDSMDSWRTLFREAYVEEDRAFVRCIIDGTEPEVTGHDGKMALVLVQEGLRSILEKRPVFIQKV
;
A
#
# COMPACT_ATOMS: atom_id res chain seq x y z
N MET A 1 12.48 14.20 6.40
CA MET A 1 13.02 13.36 7.51
C MET A 1 14.01 12.31 6.99
N LEU A 2 13.70 11.54 5.94
CA LEU A 2 14.68 10.63 5.33
C LEU A 2 15.89 11.39 4.82
N ASP A 3 15.69 12.40 3.99
CA ASP A 3 16.75 13.22 3.38
C ASP A 3 17.61 13.99 4.39
N SER A 4 17.07 14.27 5.58
CA SER A 4 17.83 14.90 6.66
C SER A 4 18.74 13.93 7.42
N GLY A 5 18.67 12.62 7.11
CA GLY A 5 19.42 11.58 7.83
C GLY A 5 18.96 11.29 9.26
N ALA A 6 17.76 11.73 9.65
CA ALA A 6 17.25 11.62 11.03
C ALA A 6 17.20 10.19 11.57
N VAL A 7 17.12 9.17 10.69
CA VAL A 7 17.09 7.75 11.05
C VAL A 7 18.26 6.96 10.46
N GLY A 8 19.27 7.66 9.94
CA GLY A 8 20.38 7.04 9.22
C GLY A 8 19.93 6.50 7.85
N ARG A 9 20.59 5.44 7.37
CA ARG A 9 20.25 4.81 6.10
C ARG A 9 19.06 3.86 6.27
N ALA A 10 18.03 3.99 5.41
CA ALA A 10 16.91 3.06 5.37
C ALA A 10 17.37 1.63 5.04
N THR A 11 16.82 0.64 5.74
CA THR A 11 17.18 -0.79 5.61
C THR A 11 15.98 -1.67 5.35
N LEU A 12 14.85 -1.38 6.00
CA LEU A 12 13.59 -2.12 5.86
C LEU A 12 12.43 -1.14 5.80
N LEU A 13 11.59 -1.31 4.79
CA LEU A 13 10.35 -0.55 4.59
C LEU A 13 9.17 -1.47 4.78
N LYS A 14 8.15 -1.01 5.48
CA LYS A 14 6.88 -1.71 5.61
C LYS A 14 5.75 -0.78 5.25
N SER A 15 4.74 -1.30 4.57
CA SER A 15 3.49 -0.60 4.32
C SER A 15 2.32 -1.56 4.42
N ASN A 16 1.18 -1.06 4.83
CA ASN A 16 -0.07 -1.79 4.78
C ASN A 16 -1.21 -0.90 4.34
N THR A 17 -2.11 -1.47 3.53
CA THR A 17 -3.40 -0.86 3.24
C THR A 17 -4.50 -1.92 3.32
N TYR A 18 -5.45 -1.70 4.25
CA TYR A 18 -6.61 -2.55 4.46
C TYR A 18 -7.88 -1.73 4.27
N GLY A 19 -8.69 -2.10 3.28
CA GLY A 19 -9.91 -1.38 2.91
C GLY A 19 -11.19 -2.10 3.33
N PRO A 20 -12.21 -1.38 3.85
CA PRO A 20 -13.47 -1.99 4.28
C PRO A 20 -14.44 -2.27 3.14
N SER A 21 -14.18 -1.75 1.94
CA SER A 21 -15.10 -1.85 0.81
C SER A 21 -15.30 -3.29 0.36
N GLN A 22 -16.57 -3.73 0.26
CA GLN A 22 -16.91 -5.01 -0.33
C GLN A 22 -16.61 -4.99 -1.83
N PRO A 23 -15.93 -6.01 -2.38
CA PRO A 23 -15.69 -6.10 -3.80
C PRO A 23 -16.99 -6.17 -4.60
N LYS A 24 -17.02 -5.47 -5.74
CA LYS A 24 -18.10 -5.62 -6.73
C LYS A 24 -17.89 -6.91 -7.53
N ALA A 25 -18.92 -7.46 -8.13
CA ALA A 25 -18.85 -8.74 -8.85
C ALA A 25 -17.70 -8.85 -9.87
N TRP A 26 -17.43 -7.79 -10.64
CA TRP A 26 -16.34 -7.78 -11.61
C TRP A 26 -14.93 -7.81 -10.98
N MET A 27 -14.81 -7.45 -9.69
CA MET A 27 -13.54 -7.39 -8.95
C MET A 27 -13.08 -8.77 -8.48
N TYR A 28 -13.95 -9.78 -8.51
CA TYR A 28 -13.54 -11.16 -8.21
C TYR A 28 -12.66 -11.77 -9.32
N ASP A 29 -12.75 -11.25 -10.55
CA ASP A 29 -11.81 -11.61 -11.62
C ASP A 29 -10.50 -10.83 -11.45
N VAL A 30 -9.50 -11.47 -10.84
CA VAL A 30 -8.17 -10.85 -10.58
C VAL A 30 -7.42 -10.45 -11.84
N ARG A 31 -7.80 -10.96 -13.01
CA ARG A 31 -7.22 -10.53 -14.30
C ARG A 31 -7.74 -9.17 -14.75
N ARG A 32 -8.80 -8.65 -14.11
CA ARG A 32 -9.41 -7.36 -14.41
C ARG A 32 -9.03 -6.27 -13.41
N ASN A 33 -8.89 -6.60 -12.11
CA ASN A 33 -8.60 -5.62 -11.06
C ASN A 33 -7.34 -5.93 -10.21
N TYR A 34 -6.70 -7.07 -10.46
CA TYR A 34 -5.50 -7.52 -9.75
C TYR A 34 -5.70 -7.83 -8.25
N GLY A 35 -6.94 -7.88 -7.73
CA GLY A 35 -7.22 -8.09 -6.30
C GLY A 35 -6.68 -6.97 -5.41
N PRO A 36 -6.44 -7.24 -4.11
CA PRO A 36 -5.88 -6.25 -3.18
C PRO A 36 -4.58 -5.59 -3.65
N ILE A 37 -3.69 -6.33 -4.34
CA ILE A 37 -2.46 -5.77 -4.89
C ILE A 37 -2.74 -4.59 -5.83
N GLY A 38 -3.78 -4.69 -6.68
CA GLY A 38 -4.17 -3.59 -7.57
C GLY A 38 -5.00 -2.54 -6.87
N GLU A 39 -6.02 -2.96 -6.14
CA GLU A 39 -7.06 -2.07 -5.60
C GLU A 39 -6.55 -1.19 -4.45
N VAL A 40 -5.71 -1.73 -3.56
CA VAL A 40 -5.23 -1.00 -2.39
C VAL A 40 -3.70 -0.85 -2.35
N ASN A 41 -2.94 -1.85 -2.75
CA ASN A 41 -1.48 -1.82 -2.61
C ASN A 41 -0.73 -1.17 -3.78
N SER A 42 -1.40 -0.76 -4.86
CA SER A 42 -0.78 0.08 -5.88
C SER A 42 -0.15 1.35 -5.27
N HIS A 43 -0.81 1.95 -4.30
CA HIS A 43 -0.30 3.08 -3.51
C HIS A 43 0.92 2.71 -2.67
N ASP A 44 0.91 1.52 -2.04
CA ASP A 44 2.03 1.05 -1.22
C ASP A 44 3.29 0.80 -2.07
N PHE A 45 3.15 0.25 -3.27
CA PHE A 45 4.27 0.06 -4.19
C PHE A 45 4.94 1.38 -4.55
N ASP A 46 4.15 2.38 -4.91
CA ASP A 46 4.67 3.71 -5.25
C ASP A 46 5.32 4.37 -4.03
N THR A 47 4.65 4.34 -2.88
CA THR A 47 5.16 4.89 -1.63
C THR A 47 6.50 4.25 -1.23
N LEU A 48 6.63 2.91 -1.32
CA LEU A 48 7.88 2.26 -0.95
C LEU A 48 9.00 2.51 -1.96
N ARG A 49 8.70 2.64 -3.27
CA ARG A 49 9.67 3.09 -4.27
C ARG A 49 10.21 4.48 -3.94
N TRP A 50 9.31 5.40 -3.60
CA TRP A 50 9.67 6.76 -3.19
C TRP A 50 10.55 6.76 -1.94
N TYR A 51 10.18 6.05 -0.88
CA TYR A 51 10.99 5.94 0.34
C TYR A 51 12.33 5.26 0.13
N ALA A 52 12.40 4.27 -0.75
CA ALA A 52 13.64 3.57 -1.09
C ALA A 52 14.57 4.44 -1.93
N GLY A 53 14.04 5.40 -2.69
CA GLY A 53 14.78 6.11 -3.73
C GLY A 53 15.38 5.15 -4.77
N SER A 54 14.69 4.04 -5.06
CA SER A 54 15.22 2.94 -5.86
C SER A 54 14.10 2.11 -6.47
N GLU A 55 14.38 1.48 -7.60
CA GLU A 55 13.46 0.54 -8.24
C GLU A 55 13.50 -0.83 -7.57
N VAL A 56 12.38 -1.55 -7.70
CA VAL A 56 12.25 -2.92 -7.20
C VAL A 56 12.95 -3.88 -8.18
N LYS A 57 13.79 -4.73 -7.66
CA LYS A 57 14.52 -5.77 -8.38
C LYS A 57 13.77 -7.11 -8.39
N MET A 58 13.11 -7.45 -7.27
CA MET A 58 12.41 -8.71 -7.09
C MET A 58 11.15 -8.52 -6.26
N ILE A 59 10.09 -9.21 -6.64
CA ILE A 59 8.82 -9.30 -5.92
C ILE A 59 8.45 -10.75 -5.66
N HIS A 60 8.05 -11.06 -4.43
CA HIS A 60 7.41 -12.32 -4.07
C HIS A 60 6.13 -12.04 -3.31
N ALA A 61 5.01 -12.51 -3.84
CA ALA A 61 3.69 -12.26 -3.28
C ALA A 61 2.93 -13.57 -3.05
N VAL A 62 2.17 -13.61 -1.95
CA VAL A 62 1.23 -14.67 -1.61
C VAL A 62 -0.13 -14.04 -1.30
N GLY A 63 -1.21 -14.72 -1.69
CA GLY A 63 -2.56 -14.25 -1.45
C GLY A 63 -3.54 -15.40 -1.25
N HIS A 64 -4.57 -15.17 -0.42
CA HIS A 64 -5.62 -16.14 -0.14
C HIS A 64 -6.98 -15.46 0.03
N ASN A 65 -8.06 -16.20 -0.25
CA ASN A 65 -9.43 -15.77 -0.06
C ASN A 65 -9.96 -16.30 1.28
N PHE A 66 -10.27 -15.40 2.21
CA PHE A 66 -10.80 -15.73 3.55
C PHE A 66 -12.19 -15.15 3.79
N ARG A 67 -12.54 -14.03 3.14
CA ARG A 67 -13.75 -13.24 3.42
C ARG A 67 -14.88 -13.47 2.42
N SER A 68 -14.56 -14.06 1.26
CA SER A 68 -15.53 -14.36 0.20
C SER A 68 -15.38 -15.79 -0.31
N PRO A 69 -15.44 -16.81 0.58
CA PRO A 69 -15.27 -18.21 0.19
C PRO A 69 -16.34 -18.69 -0.81
N GLU A 70 -17.51 -18.06 -0.82
CA GLU A 70 -18.62 -18.36 -1.71
C GLU A 70 -18.32 -18.15 -3.19
N VAL A 71 -17.38 -17.25 -3.52
CA VAL A 71 -17.01 -16.97 -4.92
C VAL A 71 -15.92 -17.90 -5.46
N ALA A 72 -15.30 -18.73 -4.61
CA ALA A 72 -14.14 -19.55 -4.97
C ALA A 72 -14.40 -20.55 -6.11
N ALA A 73 -15.62 -21.04 -6.25
CA ALA A 73 -15.99 -21.96 -7.31
C ALA A 73 -15.97 -21.29 -8.71
N GLU A 74 -16.37 -20.02 -8.78
CA GLU A 74 -16.40 -19.25 -10.04
C GLU A 74 -15.06 -18.52 -10.28
N TYR A 75 -14.42 -18.04 -9.20
CA TYR A 75 -13.17 -17.27 -9.23
C TYR A 75 -12.08 -17.94 -8.36
N PRO A 76 -11.50 -19.07 -8.81
CA PRO A 76 -10.57 -19.86 -7.98
C PRO A 76 -9.24 -19.13 -7.69
N ASP A 77 -8.88 -18.14 -8.51
CA ASP A 77 -7.68 -17.33 -8.32
C ASP A 77 -7.91 -16.08 -7.45
N TYR A 78 -9.16 -15.82 -7.03
CA TYR A 78 -9.47 -14.66 -6.22
C TYR A 78 -8.83 -14.76 -4.82
N TYR A 79 -8.33 -13.63 -4.36
CA TYR A 79 -7.81 -13.45 -3.01
C TYR A 79 -8.25 -12.10 -2.44
N ASP A 80 -8.49 -12.04 -1.15
CA ASP A 80 -8.85 -10.82 -0.42
C ASP A 80 -7.78 -10.36 0.56
N THR A 81 -6.75 -11.15 0.75
CA THR A 81 -5.62 -10.88 1.65
C THR A 81 -4.33 -11.27 0.96
N CYS A 82 -3.31 -10.42 1.05
CA CYS A 82 -2.00 -10.69 0.49
C CYS A 82 -0.85 -10.16 1.35
N SER A 83 0.31 -10.75 1.13
CA SER A 83 1.60 -10.26 1.62
C SER A 83 2.60 -10.26 0.48
N VAL A 84 3.42 -9.23 0.41
CA VAL A 84 4.41 -9.01 -0.62
C VAL A 84 5.76 -8.73 0.01
N LEU A 85 6.79 -9.43 -0.44
CA LEU A 85 8.19 -9.16 -0.15
C LEU A 85 8.82 -8.50 -1.37
N LEU A 86 9.57 -7.43 -1.15
CA LEU A 86 10.32 -6.69 -2.17
C LEU A 86 11.81 -6.69 -1.86
N GLU A 87 12.63 -6.82 -2.88
CA GLU A 87 14.06 -6.49 -2.86
C GLU A 87 14.28 -5.32 -3.82
N PHE A 88 14.86 -4.23 -3.33
CA PHE A 88 15.19 -3.06 -4.14
C PHE A 88 16.60 -3.17 -4.73
N GLU A 89 16.87 -2.47 -5.84
CA GLU A 89 18.18 -2.46 -6.49
C GLU A 89 19.31 -1.98 -5.57
N ASN A 90 19.01 -1.09 -4.63
CA ASN A 90 19.97 -0.58 -3.63
C ASN A 90 20.12 -1.47 -2.38
N GLY A 91 19.46 -2.65 -2.36
CA GLY A 91 19.55 -3.64 -1.29
C GLY A 91 18.58 -3.41 -0.12
N ILE A 92 17.74 -2.37 -0.14
CA ILE A 92 16.66 -2.20 0.84
C ILE A 92 15.65 -3.33 0.67
N VAL A 93 15.07 -3.80 1.76
CA VAL A 93 13.99 -4.79 1.77
C VAL A 93 12.65 -4.09 2.02
N GLY A 94 11.62 -4.46 1.28
CA GLY A 94 10.26 -3.97 1.46
C GLY A 94 9.28 -5.08 1.82
N VAL A 95 8.29 -4.76 2.65
CA VAL A 95 7.16 -5.64 2.97
C VAL A 95 5.87 -4.86 2.83
N ILE A 96 4.95 -5.38 2.01
CA ILE A 96 3.61 -4.83 1.88
C ILE A 96 2.61 -5.88 2.33
N THR A 97 1.57 -5.46 3.04
CA THR A 97 0.42 -6.30 3.33
C THR A 97 -0.87 -5.61 2.90
N GLY A 98 -1.76 -6.37 2.29
CA GLY A 98 -3.00 -5.86 1.73
C GLY A 98 -4.21 -6.70 2.11
N ALA A 99 -5.33 -6.05 2.34
CA ALA A 99 -6.59 -6.74 2.53
C ALA A 99 -7.76 -5.89 2.05
N GLN A 100 -8.76 -6.55 1.48
CA GLN A 100 -10.06 -5.98 1.15
C GLN A 100 -11.15 -6.54 2.05
N TYR A 101 -12.25 -5.78 2.19
CA TYR A 101 -13.44 -6.18 2.93
C TYR A 101 -13.13 -6.50 4.41
N VAL A 102 -12.27 -5.67 5.02
CA VAL A 102 -12.03 -5.71 6.47
C VAL A 102 -13.18 -5.03 7.22
N ALA A 103 -13.47 -5.51 8.45
CA ALA A 103 -14.67 -5.08 9.18
C ALA A 103 -14.46 -3.91 10.15
N TYR A 104 -13.21 -3.42 10.30
CA TYR A 104 -12.85 -2.47 11.36
C TYR A 104 -12.51 -1.05 10.88
N GLY A 105 -12.80 -0.74 9.62
CA GLY A 105 -12.52 0.57 9.02
C GLY A 105 -11.35 0.54 8.04
N TYR A 106 -10.79 1.72 7.74
CA TYR A 106 -9.68 1.87 6.79
C TYR A 106 -8.36 2.01 7.55
N ASP A 107 -7.33 1.27 7.12
CA ASP A 107 -6.04 1.26 7.78
C ASP A 107 -4.92 1.35 6.72
N ALA A 108 -4.22 2.49 6.66
CA ALA A 108 -3.07 2.70 5.80
C ALA A 108 -1.92 3.30 6.61
N ARG A 109 -0.83 2.56 6.72
CA ARG A 109 0.34 2.93 7.51
C ARG A 109 1.63 2.53 6.83
N ALA A 110 2.71 3.27 7.13
CA ALA A 110 4.05 2.91 6.70
C ALA A 110 5.05 3.00 7.86
N GLU A 111 6.11 2.20 7.78
CA GLU A 111 7.21 2.18 8.72
C GLU A 111 8.53 2.10 7.95
N ILE A 112 9.47 3.00 8.26
CA ILE A 112 10.81 3.05 7.68
C ILE A 112 11.81 2.79 8.79
N LEU A 113 12.43 1.61 8.80
CA LEU A 113 13.51 1.27 9.71
C LEU A 113 14.83 1.72 9.08
N GLY A 114 15.55 2.58 9.76
CA GLY A 114 16.90 3.00 9.41
C GLY A 114 17.95 2.39 10.33
N THR A 115 19.22 2.72 10.08
CA THR A 115 20.35 2.27 10.92
C THR A 115 20.35 2.91 12.31
N ASP A 116 19.77 4.11 12.45
CA ASP A 116 19.85 4.91 13.66
C ASP A 116 18.46 5.25 14.26
N GLY A 117 17.38 4.76 13.64
CA GLY A 117 16.03 5.03 14.14
C GLY A 117 14.94 4.50 13.25
N ILE A 118 13.71 4.93 13.52
CA ILE A 118 12.52 4.50 12.80
C ILE A 118 11.58 5.69 12.57
N ILE A 119 10.98 5.74 11.38
CA ILE A 119 9.87 6.65 11.06
C ILE A 119 8.59 5.82 10.95
N ARG A 120 7.51 6.27 11.59
CA ARG A 120 6.17 5.70 11.43
C ARG A 120 5.23 6.75 10.87
N VAL A 121 4.44 6.36 9.88
CA VAL A 121 3.50 7.21 9.17
C VAL A 121 2.11 6.58 9.22
N GLY A 122 1.10 7.41 9.46
CA GLY A 122 -0.29 6.99 9.56
C GLY A 122 -0.71 6.58 10.97
N ALA A 123 -2.02 6.62 11.19
CA ALA A 123 -2.67 6.20 12.42
C ALA A 123 -3.96 5.44 12.10
N GLN A 124 -4.27 4.43 12.89
CA GLN A 124 -5.54 3.70 12.78
C GLN A 124 -6.69 4.44 13.46
N GLN A 125 -6.37 5.26 14.48
CA GLN A 125 -7.35 6.03 15.23
C GLN A 125 -7.82 7.24 14.40
N ALA A 126 -9.13 7.50 14.39
CA ALA A 126 -9.74 8.65 13.74
C ALA A 126 -9.47 9.98 14.50
N ASN A 127 -9.25 9.89 15.80
CA ASN A 127 -8.99 11.02 16.68
C ASN A 127 -8.20 10.56 17.93
N THR A 128 -7.90 11.47 18.84
CA THR A 128 -7.15 11.19 20.07
C THR A 128 -8.05 10.91 21.28
N ALA A 129 -9.39 10.83 21.11
CA ALA A 129 -10.30 10.58 22.21
C ALA A 129 -10.31 9.08 22.55
N GLU A 130 -10.23 8.79 23.85
CA GLU A 130 -10.34 7.44 24.41
C GLU A 130 -11.48 7.41 25.43
N VAL A 131 -12.34 6.40 25.33
CA VAL A 131 -13.38 6.15 26.33
C VAL A 131 -12.93 4.99 27.20
N VAL A 132 -12.65 5.26 28.47
CA VAL A 132 -12.38 4.21 29.45
C VAL A 132 -13.70 3.83 30.15
N THR A 133 -14.17 2.62 29.87
CA THR A 133 -15.46 2.14 30.36
C THR A 133 -15.36 1.60 31.80
N ARG A 134 -16.53 1.42 32.46
CA ARG A 134 -16.59 0.88 33.83
C ARG A 134 -16.03 -0.54 33.94
N ASP A 135 -16.11 -1.33 32.86
CA ASP A 135 -15.57 -2.69 32.76
C ASP A 135 -14.10 -2.71 32.30
N GLN A 136 -13.40 -1.57 32.44
CA GLN A 136 -11.95 -1.39 32.22
C GLN A 136 -11.52 -1.62 30.75
N LYS A 137 -12.41 -1.36 29.79
CA LYS A 137 -12.06 -1.37 28.37
C LYS A 137 -11.69 0.03 27.91
N ILE A 138 -10.73 0.10 26.98
CA ILE A 138 -10.40 1.33 26.25
C ILE A 138 -11.06 1.19 24.88
N VAL A 139 -11.90 2.16 24.51
CA VAL A 139 -12.57 2.25 23.21
C VAL A 139 -12.12 3.52 22.52
N THR A 140 -11.70 3.40 21.28
CA THR A 140 -11.29 4.49 20.42
C THR A 140 -11.99 4.36 19.07
N ASP A 141 -12.20 5.47 18.37
CA ASP A 141 -12.77 5.44 17.03
C ASP A 141 -11.70 5.05 16.01
N SER A 142 -11.99 4.05 15.17
CA SER A 142 -11.17 3.72 14.00
C SER A 142 -11.40 4.69 12.86
N MET A 143 -10.38 4.85 12.00
CA MET A 143 -10.53 5.55 10.73
C MET A 143 -11.58 4.81 9.86
N ASP A 144 -12.58 5.53 9.40
CA ASP A 144 -13.70 4.97 8.64
C ASP A 144 -13.37 4.78 7.16
N SER A 145 -12.62 5.70 6.58
CA SER A 145 -12.47 5.82 5.13
C SER A 145 -11.16 6.50 4.71
N TRP A 146 -10.66 6.12 3.55
CA TRP A 146 -9.57 6.81 2.87
C TRP A 146 -9.92 8.28 2.58
N ARG A 147 -11.20 8.61 2.36
CA ARG A 147 -11.66 9.99 2.13
C ARG A 147 -11.41 10.89 3.33
N THR A 148 -11.57 10.35 4.53
CA THR A 148 -11.30 11.05 5.78
C THR A 148 -9.78 11.13 6.04
N LEU A 149 -9.09 10.00 5.90
CA LEU A 149 -7.65 9.90 6.17
C LEU A 149 -6.81 10.77 5.25
N PHE A 150 -7.10 10.79 3.94
CA PHE A 150 -6.28 11.45 2.93
C PHE A 150 -6.85 12.78 2.42
N ARG A 151 -7.81 13.37 3.13
CA ARG A 151 -8.44 14.63 2.69
C ARG A 151 -7.42 15.73 2.39
N GLU A 152 -6.47 15.96 3.28
CA GLU A 152 -5.43 16.96 3.11
C GLU A 152 -4.48 16.59 1.96
N ALA A 153 -4.16 15.30 1.80
CA ALA A 153 -3.29 14.81 0.73
C ALA A 153 -3.87 15.12 -0.66
N TYR A 154 -5.18 14.90 -0.87
CA TYR A 154 -5.83 15.26 -2.15
C TYR A 154 -5.79 16.77 -2.42
N VAL A 155 -5.96 17.59 -1.38
CA VAL A 155 -5.86 19.06 -1.53
C VAL A 155 -4.44 19.47 -1.91
N GLU A 156 -3.43 18.86 -1.30
CA GLU A 156 -2.02 19.19 -1.62
C GLU A 156 -1.59 18.65 -2.99
N GLU A 157 -2.11 17.50 -3.42
CA GLU A 157 -1.92 16.97 -4.78
C GLU A 157 -2.43 17.96 -5.83
N ASP A 158 -3.68 18.43 -5.70
CA ASP A 158 -4.27 19.42 -6.59
C ASP A 158 -3.45 20.72 -6.60
N ARG A 159 -3.03 21.19 -5.42
CA ARG A 159 -2.19 22.40 -5.31
C ARG A 159 -0.83 22.24 -5.97
N ALA A 160 -0.17 21.09 -5.77
CA ALA A 160 1.13 20.83 -6.38
C ALA A 160 1.01 20.81 -7.91
N PHE A 161 -0.02 20.14 -8.43
CA PHE A 161 -0.24 20.08 -9.88
C PHE A 161 -0.53 21.46 -10.49
N VAL A 162 -1.38 22.27 -9.84
CA VAL A 162 -1.67 23.64 -10.27
C VAL A 162 -0.39 24.50 -10.26
N ARG A 163 0.47 24.38 -9.24
CA ARG A 163 1.76 25.09 -9.19
C ARG A 163 2.65 24.70 -10.36
N CYS A 164 2.76 23.42 -10.70
CA CYS A 164 3.54 22.97 -11.85
C CYS A 164 3.10 23.65 -13.15
N ILE A 165 1.78 23.80 -13.35
CA ILE A 165 1.22 24.50 -14.51
C ILE A 165 1.59 25.99 -14.50
N ILE A 166 1.47 26.66 -13.36
CA ILE A 166 1.77 28.10 -13.22
C ILE A 166 3.26 28.37 -13.43
N ASP A 167 4.12 27.55 -12.82
CA ASP A 167 5.56 27.73 -12.79
C ASP A 167 6.27 27.11 -14.02
N GLY A 168 5.55 26.35 -14.85
CA GLY A 168 6.10 25.65 -16.02
C GLY A 168 7.11 24.56 -15.64
N THR A 169 6.90 23.89 -14.48
CA THR A 169 7.78 22.82 -13.98
C THR A 169 7.14 21.44 -14.17
N GLU A 170 7.97 20.40 -14.18
CA GLU A 170 7.49 19.03 -14.18
C GLU A 170 6.89 18.66 -12.80
N PRO A 171 5.83 17.84 -12.76
CA PRO A 171 5.28 17.34 -11.52
C PRO A 171 6.25 16.36 -10.82
N GLU A 172 6.23 16.33 -9.49
CA GLU A 172 7.05 15.41 -8.69
C GLU A 172 6.69 13.94 -8.94
N VAL A 173 5.42 13.65 -9.17
CA VAL A 173 4.91 12.32 -9.54
C VAL A 173 4.52 12.34 -11.02
N THR A 174 5.12 11.47 -11.80
CA THR A 174 5.01 11.48 -13.26
C THR A 174 4.26 10.24 -13.78
N GLY A 175 3.98 10.22 -15.08
CA GLY A 175 3.45 9.03 -15.74
C GLY A 175 4.40 7.81 -15.68
N HIS A 176 5.71 8.04 -15.47
CA HIS A 176 6.66 6.96 -15.23
C HIS A 176 6.39 6.27 -13.88
N ASP A 177 6.11 7.03 -12.84
CA ASP A 177 5.83 6.49 -11.50
C ASP A 177 4.54 5.66 -11.51
N GLY A 178 3.49 6.17 -12.14
CA GLY A 178 2.25 5.42 -12.35
C GLY A 178 2.45 4.13 -13.16
N LYS A 179 3.29 4.17 -14.22
CA LYS A 179 3.67 2.99 -14.99
C LYS A 179 4.39 1.96 -14.11
N MET A 180 5.36 2.39 -13.30
CA MET A 180 6.14 1.48 -12.44
C MET A 180 5.29 0.85 -11.35
N ALA A 181 4.38 1.62 -10.73
CA ALA A 181 3.41 1.08 -9.79
C ALA A 181 2.55 -0.03 -10.43
N LEU A 182 2.07 0.18 -11.67
CA LEU A 182 1.29 -0.83 -12.41
C LEU A 182 2.14 -2.06 -12.78
N VAL A 183 3.39 -1.90 -13.17
CA VAL A 183 4.32 -3.02 -13.41
C VAL A 183 4.44 -3.90 -12.17
N LEU A 184 4.62 -3.28 -10.99
CA LEU A 184 4.72 -4.03 -9.73
C LEU A 184 3.40 -4.71 -9.35
N VAL A 185 2.26 -4.11 -9.63
CA VAL A 185 0.94 -4.74 -9.48
C VAL A 185 0.83 -6.00 -10.36
N GLN A 186 1.20 -5.91 -11.64
CA GLN A 186 1.15 -7.02 -12.58
C GLN A 186 2.09 -8.16 -12.19
N GLU A 187 3.33 -7.84 -11.84
CA GLU A 187 4.33 -8.84 -11.44
C GLU A 187 4.03 -9.43 -10.06
N GLY A 188 3.39 -8.67 -9.17
CA GLY A 188 2.86 -9.17 -7.91
C GLY A 188 1.75 -10.19 -8.10
N LEU A 189 0.76 -9.90 -8.96
CA LEU A 189 -0.25 -10.88 -9.33
C LEU A 189 0.38 -12.13 -9.97
N ARG A 190 1.33 -11.94 -10.89
CA ARG A 190 2.06 -13.05 -11.50
C ARG A 190 2.77 -13.91 -10.46
N SER A 191 3.41 -13.30 -9.46
CA SER A 191 4.05 -14.03 -8.36
C SER A 191 3.05 -14.89 -7.56
N ILE A 192 1.85 -14.36 -7.28
CA ILE A 192 0.77 -15.11 -6.60
C ILE A 192 0.32 -16.30 -7.45
N LEU A 193 0.05 -16.11 -8.74
CA LEU A 193 -0.47 -17.14 -9.63
C LEU A 193 0.57 -18.23 -9.92
N GLU A 194 1.84 -17.84 -10.12
CA GLU A 194 2.94 -18.77 -10.39
C GLU A 194 3.58 -19.35 -9.12
N LYS A 195 3.22 -18.83 -7.93
CA LYS A 195 3.71 -19.28 -6.61
C LYS A 195 5.24 -19.25 -6.50
N ARG A 196 5.88 -18.22 -7.05
CA ARG A 196 7.33 -18.03 -7.04
C ARG A 196 7.72 -16.57 -7.04
N PRO A 197 8.96 -16.23 -6.65
CA PRO A 197 9.51 -14.90 -6.86
C PRO A 197 9.57 -14.54 -8.35
N VAL A 198 9.41 -13.24 -8.63
CA VAL A 198 9.52 -12.66 -9.97
C VAL A 198 10.57 -11.56 -9.93
N PHE A 199 11.51 -11.60 -10.88
CA PHE A 199 12.51 -10.56 -11.08
C PHE A 199 11.98 -9.54 -12.08
N ILE A 200 12.04 -8.27 -11.70
CA ILE A 200 11.53 -7.16 -12.51
C ILE A 200 12.54 -6.89 -13.64
N GLN A 201 12.05 -6.88 -14.87
CA GLN A 201 12.87 -6.49 -16.00
C GLN A 201 12.99 -4.97 -16.04
N LYS A 202 14.20 -4.48 -16.33
CA LYS A 202 14.40 -3.03 -16.54
C LYS A 202 13.54 -2.56 -17.72
N VAL A 203 12.69 -1.61 -17.48
CA VAL A 203 11.71 -1.05 -18.43
C VAL A 203 12.20 0.30 -18.97
#